data_68e11909354bb847164ade7b889a1a7d
#
_entry.id   68e11909354bb847164ade7b889a1a7d
#
_cell.length_a   1.000
_cell.length_b   1.000
_cell.length_c   1.000
_cell.angle_alpha   90.00
_cell.angle_beta   90.00
_cell.angle_gamma   90.00
#
_symmetry.space_group_name_H-M   'P 1'
#
loop_
_entity.id
_entity.type
_entity.pdbx_description
1 polymer ?
#
loop_
_entity_poly.entity_id
_entity_poly.type
_entity_poly.pdbx_seq_one_letter_code
_entity_poly.pdbx_strand_id
1 'polypeptide(L)'
;MRPLVIAHRGASAYLPEGTLPAKALAVGMGSDYVEHDVVMTRDDRLLINHDLWLDNVSDVAERFPGRQREDGHFYVIDFDLDEILTLSVTERFTLVDGKDVAVFRDRFPVWQSHFSFHTLESEIEFLQGLRHSWGRDVGMFTELKSPWFHEQEGKDLPAAVYDVLARYGYRSGEDRCRVMSFDAHALQRIRSEVGPAAGVDVPLTQLICHTDDHETYERKPDGTWENYDYDWMLEPEADGQDAMARIREWADGIGPDVRMLLTHGKPMAASDLAARAHAAGLYVTPWTVRADDLPHCAPSLDALVRMLVDESHVDGIITDCPDQVLAALA
;
A
#
# COMPACT_ATOMS: atom_id res chain seq x y z
N MET A 1 -19.18 14.58 5.34
CA MET A 1 -18.44 14.34 4.07
C MET A 1 -18.29 12.84 4.01
N ARG A 2 -18.45 12.16 2.86
CA ARG A 2 -18.20 10.71 2.80
C ARG A 2 -16.69 10.44 2.95
N PRO A 3 -16.29 9.27 3.45
CA PRO A 3 -14.89 8.88 3.45
C PRO A 3 -14.34 8.77 2.01
N LEU A 4 -13.02 8.92 1.89
CA LEU A 4 -12.32 8.72 0.61
C LEU A 4 -12.36 7.24 0.21
N VAL A 5 -12.50 6.97 -1.09
CA VAL A 5 -12.35 5.61 -1.63
C VAL A 5 -11.01 5.54 -2.35
N ILE A 6 -10.13 4.69 -1.81
CA ILE A 6 -8.75 4.52 -2.24
C ILE A 6 -8.63 3.13 -2.88
N ALA A 7 -8.36 3.08 -4.18
CA ALA A 7 -8.30 1.82 -4.92
C ALA A 7 -6.94 1.14 -4.70
N HIS A 8 -6.92 0.07 -3.90
CA HIS A 8 -5.75 -0.72 -3.52
C HIS A 8 -5.14 -1.42 -4.74
N ARG A 9 -3.95 -0.98 -5.14
CA ARG A 9 -3.26 -1.43 -6.37
C ARG A 9 -4.10 -1.26 -7.64
N GLY A 10 -5.05 -0.29 -7.62
CA GLY A 10 -6.09 -0.12 -8.62
C GLY A 10 -7.38 -0.87 -8.30
N ALA A 11 -8.19 -1.20 -9.32
CA ALA A 11 -9.38 -2.05 -9.17
C ALA A 11 -8.98 -3.54 -9.20
N SER A 12 -8.19 -3.97 -8.21
CA SER A 12 -7.50 -5.26 -8.17
C SER A 12 -8.44 -6.46 -8.00
N ALA A 13 -9.70 -6.25 -7.59
CA ALA A 13 -10.71 -7.30 -7.62
C ALA A 13 -11.11 -7.72 -9.05
N TYR A 14 -10.76 -6.91 -10.08
CA TYR A 14 -11.25 -7.10 -11.46
C TYR A 14 -10.14 -7.26 -12.49
N LEU A 15 -8.97 -6.67 -12.24
CA LEU A 15 -7.82 -6.71 -13.14
C LEU A 15 -6.53 -6.93 -12.33
N PRO A 16 -5.48 -7.52 -12.91
CA PRO A 16 -4.25 -7.80 -12.19
C PRO A 16 -3.70 -6.57 -11.46
N GLU A 17 -3.39 -6.76 -10.19
CA GLU A 17 -2.95 -5.72 -9.27
C GLU A 17 -1.75 -4.90 -9.81
N GLY A 18 -1.69 -3.62 -9.45
CA GLY A 18 -0.57 -2.75 -9.79
C GLY A 18 -0.47 -2.37 -11.28
N THR A 19 -1.33 -2.87 -12.17
CA THR A 19 -1.26 -2.57 -13.61
C THR A 19 -1.96 -1.26 -13.97
N LEU A 20 -1.50 -0.55 -15.02
CA LEU A 20 -2.17 0.66 -15.51
C LEU A 20 -3.63 0.42 -15.92
N PRO A 21 -4.03 -0.71 -16.53
CA PRO A 21 -5.42 -1.05 -16.74
C PRO A 21 -6.25 -1.11 -15.46
N ALA A 22 -5.72 -1.69 -14.36
CA ALA A 22 -6.41 -1.72 -13.08
C ALA A 22 -6.57 -0.30 -12.48
N LYS A 23 -5.57 0.57 -12.65
CA LYS A 23 -5.65 1.98 -12.26
C LYS A 23 -6.66 2.75 -13.11
N ALA A 24 -6.65 2.55 -14.44
CA ALA A 24 -7.64 3.15 -15.35
C ALA A 24 -9.07 2.78 -14.96
N LEU A 25 -9.31 1.50 -14.66
CA LEU A 25 -10.63 1.01 -14.24
C LEU A 25 -11.06 1.66 -12.91
N ALA A 26 -10.16 1.73 -11.92
CA ALA A 26 -10.43 2.37 -10.63
C ALA A 26 -10.81 3.84 -10.78
N VAL A 27 -10.09 4.59 -11.63
CA VAL A 27 -10.42 5.98 -11.98
C VAL A 27 -11.80 6.05 -12.65
N GLY A 28 -12.10 5.13 -13.58
CA GLY A 28 -13.38 5.02 -14.26
C GLY A 28 -14.54 4.73 -13.31
N MET A 29 -14.33 3.90 -12.30
CA MET A 29 -15.31 3.59 -11.25
C MET A 29 -15.58 4.77 -10.30
N GLY A 30 -14.67 5.73 -10.19
CA GLY A 30 -14.91 6.91 -9.37
C GLY A 30 -14.09 6.97 -8.08
N SER A 31 -13.01 6.23 -7.97
CA SER A 31 -12.08 6.33 -6.84
C SER A 31 -11.57 7.75 -6.66
N ASP A 32 -11.40 8.15 -5.40
CA ASP A 32 -10.82 9.45 -5.04
C ASP A 32 -9.30 9.44 -5.14
N TYR A 33 -8.71 8.27 -4.85
CA TYR A 33 -7.28 7.99 -4.92
C TYR A 33 -7.03 6.61 -5.54
N VAL A 34 -5.87 6.43 -6.14
CA VAL A 34 -5.29 5.13 -6.42
C VAL A 34 -4.12 4.90 -5.47
N GLU A 35 -4.01 3.70 -4.99
CA GLU A 35 -2.88 3.29 -4.16
C GLU A 35 -1.93 2.43 -4.98
N HIS A 36 -0.64 2.46 -4.65
CA HIS A 36 0.41 1.67 -5.25
C HIS A 36 1.60 1.46 -4.31
N ASP A 37 2.25 0.33 -4.47
CA ASP A 37 3.48 -0.05 -3.77
C ASP A 37 4.69 0.26 -4.66
N VAL A 38 5.75 0.81 -4.08
CA VAL A 38 6.98 1.15 -4.78
C VAL A 38 8.16 0.38 -4.23
N VAL A 39 8.90 -0.28 -5.14
CA VAL A 39 10.17 -0.97 -4.87
C VAL A 39 11.25 -0.49 -5.86
N MET A 40 12.53 -0.76 -5.57
CA MET A 40 13.64 -0.34 -6.42
C MET A 40 14.24 -1.49 -7.21
N THR A 41 14.58 -1.21 -8.46
CA THR A 41 15.35 -2.11 -9.33
C THR A 41 16.86 -2.00 -9.08
N ARG A 42 17.65 -2.88 -9.71
CA ARG A 42 19.12 -2.86 -9.64
C ARG A 42 19.72 -1.53 -10.12
N ASP A 43 19.15 -0.96 -11.17
CA ASP A 43 19.57 0.31 -11.80
C ASP A 43 18.86 1.55 -11.21
N ASP A 44 18.41 1.46 -9.94
CA ASP A 44 17.84 2.56 -9.15
C ASP A 44 16.53 3.15 -9.73
N ARG A 45 15.72 2.34 -10.44
CA ARG A 45 14.43 2.77 -10.94
C ARG A 45 13.32 2.36 -9.98
N LEU A 46 12.27 3.15 -9.92
CA LEU A 46 11.12 2.92 -9.04
C LEU A 46 10.05 2.12 -9.78
N LEU A 47 9.92 0.86 -9.42
CA LEU A 47 8.93 -0.06 -9.99
C LEU A 47 7.66 -0.08 -9.16
N ILE A 48 6.50 -0.13 -9.81
CA ILE A 48 5.22 -0.41 -9.15
C ILE A 48 5.07 -1.92 -9.00
N ASN A 49 5.25 -2.42 -7.79
CA ASN A 49 5.10 -3.83 -7.43
C ASN A 49 4.97 -3.99 -5.92
N HIS A 50 4.07 -4.87 -5.46
CA HIS A 50 3.85 -5.06 -4.03
C HIS A 50 4.97 -5.84 -3.34
N ASP A 51 5.33 -6.99 -3.90
CA ASP A 51 6.33 -7.85 -3.28
C ASP A 51 7.75 -7.36 -3.63
N LEU A 52 8.73 -7.70 -2.79
CA LEU A 52 10.15 -7.48 -3.11
C LEU A 52 10.62 -8.33 -4.30
N TRP A 53 9.81 -9.29 -4.74
CA TRP A 53 10.08 -10.24 -5.83
C TRP A 53 8.98 -10.24 -6.88
N LEU A 54 9.28 -10.84 -8.03
CA LEU A 54 8.46 -10.83 -9.23
C LEU A 54 7.64 -12.12 -9.44
N ASP A 55 7.86 -13.15 -8.60
CA ASP A 55 7.44 -14.54 -8.87
C ASP A 55 5.94 -14.70 -8.96
N ASN A 56 5.20 -14.03 -8.06
CA ASN A 56 3.78 -14.31 -7.81
C ASN A 56 2.83 -13.59 -8.78
N VAL A 57 3.38 -12.74 -9.64
CA VAL A 57 2.59 -11.88 -10.55
C VAL A 57 3.16 -11.83 -11.97
N SER A 58 4.24 -12.60 -12.28
CA SER A 58 4.88 -12.53 -13.60
C SER A 58 5.49 -13.87 -14.07
N ASP A 59 5.88 -13.91 -15.35
CA ASP A 59 6.58 -15.03 -16.00
C ASP A 59 8.10 -15.02 -15.77
N VAL A 60 8.60 -14.37 -14.71
CA VAL A 60 10.04 -14.20 -14.44
C VAL A 60 10.79 -15.52 -14.36
N ALA A 61 10.21 -16.55 -13.74
CA ALA A 61 10.84 -17.86 -13.59
C ALA A 61 11.06 -18.57 -14.94
N GLU A 62 10.15 -18.34 -15.91
CA GLU A 62 10.30 -18.85 -17.28
C GLU A 62 11.29 -18.03 -18.10
N ARG A 63 11.23 -16.69 -17.96
CA ARG A 63 12.04 -15.74 -18.74
C ARG A 63 13.50 -15.68 -18.31
N PHE A 64 13.77 -15.84 -17.01
CA PHE A 64 15.10 -15.71 -16.40
C PHE A 64 15.45 -16.91 -15.51
N PRO A 65 15.42 -18.14 -16.02
CA PRO A 65 15.70 -19.34 -15.22
C PRO A 65 17.11 -19.29 -14.61
N GLY A 66 17.17 -19.63 -13.31
CA GLY A 66 18.44 -19.68 -12.57
C GLY A 66 18.92 -18.35 -11.99
N ARG A 67 18.10 -17.28 -12.07
CA ARG A 67 18.41 -15.97 -11.45
C ARG A 67 17.76 -15.76 -10.08
N GLN A 68 17.02 -16.74 -9.59
CA GLN A 68 16.48 -16.71 -8.23
C GLN A 68 17.60 -16.73 -7.19
N ARG A 69 17.37 -16.07 -6.05
CA ARG A 69 18.24 -16.18 -4.88
C ARG A 69 18.12 -17.59 -4.23
N GLU A 70 18.89 -17.85 -3.19
CA GLU A 70 18.91 -19.16 -2.50
C GLU A 70 17.55 -19.55 -1.90
N ASP A 71 16.73 -18.58 -1.54
CA ASP A 71 15.36 -18.75 -1.04
C ASP A 71 14.33 -19.07 -2.14
N GLY A 72 14.76 -19.05 -3.40
CA GLY A 72 13.93 -19.36 -4.57
C GLY A 72 13.25 -18.17 -5.21
N HIS A 73 13.37 -16.95 -4.66
CA HIS A 73 12.70 -15.76 -5.16
C HIS A 73 13.54 -14.96 -6.16
N PHE A 74 12.85 -14.31 -7.12
CA PHE A 74 13.41 -13.43 -8.13
C PHE A 74 13.22 -11.97 -7.68
N TYR A 75 14.16 -11.45 -6.91
CA TYR A 75 14.05 -10.13 -6.32
C TYR A 75 14.12 -9.02 -7.36
N VAL A 76 13.23 -8.03 -7.26
CA VAL A 76 13.21 -6.85 -8.15
C VAL A 76 14.56 -6.17 -8.22
N ILE A 77 15.25 -6.07 -7.07
CA ILE A 77 16.55 -5.40 -6.93
C ILE A 77 17.71 -6.12 -7.66
N ASP A 78 17.51 -7.33 -8.13
CA ASP A 78 18.49 -8.10 -8.91
C ASP A 78 18.36 -7.93 -10.43
N PHE A 79 17.36 -7.16 -10.89
CA PHE A 79 17.07 -6.92 -12.30
C PHE A 79 17.13 -5.42 -12.64
N ASP A 80 17.60 -5.10 -13.85
CA ASP A 80 17.44 -3.78 -14.42
C ASP A 80 16.00 -3.57 -14.92
N LEU A 81 15.55 -2.33 -14.96
CA LEU A 81 14.19 -2.01 -15.40
C LEU A 81 13.88 -2.57 -16.79
N ASP A 82 14.84 -2.45 -17.75
CA ASP A 82 14.64 -2.94 -19.11
C ASP A 82 14.42 -4.46 -19.17
N GLU A 83 15.00 -5.24 -18.26
CA GLU A 83 14.75 -6.68 -18.13
C GLU A 83 13.31 -6.91 -17.61
N ILE A 84 12.90 -6.20 -16.56
CA ILE A 84 11.57 -6.32 -15.95
C ILE A 84 10.46 -5.95 -16.93
N LEU A 85 10.64 -4.91 -17.73
CA LEU A 85 9.66 -4.48 -18.74
C LEU A 85 9.44 -5.49 -19.89
N THR A 86 10.27 -6.53 -19.99
CA THR A 86 10.03 -7.65 -20.93
C THR A 86 9.10 -8.72 -20.39
N LEU A 87 8.78 -8.69 -19.11
CA LEU A 87 7.95 -9.69 -18.45
C LEU A 87 6.46 -9.45 -18.74
N SER A 88 5.71 -10.55 -18.73
CA SER A 88 4.25 -10.54 -18.75
C SER A 88 3.74 -10.58 -17.32
N VAL A 89 2.87 -9.64 -16.96
CA VAL A 89 2.18 -9.59 -15.66
C VAL A 89 0.87 -10.36 -15.76
N THR A 90 0.49 -11.02 -14.67
CA THR A 90 -0.78 -11.76 -14.56
C THR A 90 -1.41 -11.52 -13.18
N GLU A 91 -2.61 -12.07 -12.97
CA GLU A 91 -3.25 -12.13 -11.65
C GLU A 91 -2.36 -12.90 -10.67
N ARG A 92 -2.38 -12.47 -9.39
CA ARG A 92 -1.59 -13.09 -8.31
C ARG A 92 -1.87 -14.58 -8.19
N PHE A 93 -0.81 -15.38 -8.21
CA PHE A 93 -0.88 -16.83 -8.13
C PHE A 93 0.11 -17.40 -7.11
N THR A 94 -0.11 -18.65 -6.76
CA THR A 94 0.83 -19.47 -6.01
C THR A 94 1.04 -20.80 -6.73
N LEU A 95 2.19 -21.44 -6.50
CA LEU A 95 2.48 -22.76 -7.06
C LEU A 95 1.89 -23.87 -6.18
N VAL A 96 0.97 -24.64 -6.75
CA VAL A 96 0.40 -25.85 -6.13
C VAL A 96 0.67 -27.04 -7.04
N ASP A 97 1.46 -27.98 -6.58
CA ASP A 97 1.88 -29.18 -7.37
C ASP A 97 2.48 -28.79 -8.74
N GLY A 98 3.27 -27.71 -8.78
CA GLY A 98 3.93 -27.18 -9.99
C GLY A 98 2.99 -26.51 -10.99
N LYS A 99 1.80 -26.11 -10.57
CA LYS A 99 0.84 -25.35 -11.36
C LYS A 99 0.52 -24.02 -10.72
N ASP A 100 0.37 -23.01 -11.57
CA ASP A 100 -0.06 -21.68 -11.15
C ASP A 100 -1.55 -21.71 -10.80
N VAL A 101 -1.85 -21.38 -9.55
CA VAL A 101 -3.23 -21.33 -9.02
C VAL A 101 -3.49 -19.93 -8.50
N ALA A 102 -4.55 -19.27 -8.98
CA ALA A 102 -4.93 -17.95 -8.52
C ALA A 102 -5.12 -17.93 -6.99
N VAL A 103 -4.53 -16.92 -6.33
CA VAL A 103 -4.73 -16.68 -4.89
C VAL A 103 -6.20 -16.33 -4.62
N PHE A 104 -6.78 -15.49 -5.47
CA PHE A 104 -8.19 -15.10 -5.43
C PHE A 104 -8.94 -15.77 -6.58
N ARG A 105 -9.76 -16.77 -6.28
CA ARG A 105 -10.35 -17.68 -7.26
C ARG A 105 -11.22 -16.99 -8.32
N ASP A 106 -11.95 -15.97 -7.91
CA ASP A 106 -13.00 -15.35 -8.74
C ASP A 106 -12.54 -14.01 -9.37
N ARG A 107 -11.24 -13.68 -9.26
CA ARG A 107 -10.62 -12.51 -9.90
C ARG A 107 -10.24 -12.82 -11.36
N PHE A 108 -9.46 -11.90 -11.96
CA PHE A 108 -9.03 -12.06 -13.35
C PHE A 108 -8.26 -13.38 -13.55
N PRO A 109 -8.54 -14.17 -14.60
CA PRO A 109 -7.88 -15.47 -14.76
C PRO A 109 -6.38 -15.34 -14.98
N VAL A 110 -5.59 -16.18 -14.30
CA VAL A 110 -4.14 -16.27 -14.47
C VAL A 110 -3.77 -16.55 -15.93
N TRP A 111 -2.78 -15.84 -16.47
CA TRP A 111 -2.26 -15.92 -17.84
C TRP A 111 -3.28 -15.60 -18.96
N GLN A 112 -4.38 -14.93 -18.61
CA GLN A 112 -5.27 -14.40 -19.65
C GLN A 112 -4.89 -12.95 -19.98
N SER A 113 -4.93 -12.60 -21.28
CA SER A 113 -4.53 -11.29 -21.79
C SER A 113 -3.04 -10.99 -21.56
N HIS A 114 -2.65 -9.73 -21.77
CA HIS A 114 -1.27 -9.28 -21.62
C HIS A 114 -1.24 -7.99 -20.79
N PHE A 115 -0.53 -8.02 -19.68
CA PHE A 115 -0.29 -6.88 -18.80
C PHE A 115 1.22 -6.70 -18.63
N SER A 116 1.64 -5.52 -18.20
CA SER A 116 3.05 -5.15 -18.09
C SER A 116 3.30 -4.42 -16.77
N PHE A 117 4.52 -4.53 -16.27
CA PHE A 117 5.03 -3.65 -15.24
C PHE A 117 5.18 -2.21 -15.75
N HIS A 118 5.23 -1.26 -14.83
CA HIS A 118 5.52 0.14 -15.11
C HIS A 118 6.19 0.81 -13.91
N THR A 119 6.73 2.01 -14.12
CA THR A 119 7.41 2.79 -13.08
C THR A 119 6.47 3.77 -12.39
N LEU A 120 6.91 4.30 -11.24
CA LEU A 120 6.22 5.38 -10.54
C LEU A 120 6.04 6.60 -11.44
N GLU A 121 7.08 6.97 -12.21
CA GLU A 121 7.00 8.08 -13.17
C GLU A 121 5.89 7.85 -14.20
N SER A 122 5.81 6.64 -14.78
CA SER A 122 4.76 6.29 -15.74
C SER A 122 3.36 6.37 -15.15
N GLU A 123 3.19 5.95 -13.88
CA GLU A 123 1.90 6.07 -13.21
C GLU A 123 1.50 7.52 -12.94
N ILE A 124 2.45 8.34 -12.49
CA ILE A 124 2.23 9.78 -12.29
C ILE A 124 1.81 10.44 -13.61
N GLU A 125 2.56 10.20 -14.69
CA GLU A 125 2.25 10.74 -16.03
C GLU A 125 0.88 10.29 -16.53
N PHE A 126 0.53 9.02 -16.28
CA PHE A 126 -0.78 8.48 -16.61
C PHE A 126 -1.91 9.20 -15.85
N LEU A 127 -1.79 9.39 -14.54
CA LEU A 127 -2.79 10.09 -13.72
C LEU A 127 -2.91 11.57 -14.09
N GLN A 128 -1.78 12.25 -14.31
CA GLN A 128 -1.76 13.64 -14.79
C GLN A 128 -2.36 13.76 -16.19
N GLY A 129 -2.13 12.77 -17.05
CA GLY A 129 -2.77 12.68 -18.37
C GLY A 129 -4.27 12.53 -18.30
N LEU A 130 -4.80 11.68 -17.41
CA LEU A 130 -6.23 11.52 -17.15
C LEU A 130 -6.86 12.79 -16.56
N ARG A 131 -6.16 13.48 -15.65
CA ARG A 131 -6.58 14.79 -15.14
C ARG A 131 -6.74 15.80 -16.28
N HIS A 132 -5.77 15.85 -17.20
CA HIS A 132 -5.82 16.74 -18.35
C HIS A 132 -6.95 16.40 -19.32
N SER A 133 -7.09 15.12 -19.70
CA SER A 133 -8.02 14.68 -20.75
C SER A 133 -9.46 14.53 -20.28
N TRP A 134 -9.65 14.16 -19.02
CA TRP A 134 -10.98 13.85 -18.45
C TRP A 134 -11.43 14.85 -17.38
N GLY A 135 -10.53 15.70 -16.88
CA GLY A 135 -10.83 16.68 -15.83
C GLY A 135 -11.01 16.04 -14.45
N ARG A 136 -10.67 14.76 -14.28
CA ARG A 136 -10.72 14.07 -12.98
C ARG A 136 -9.39 14.16 -12.28
N ASP A 137 -9.39 14.77 -11.11
CA ASP A 137 -8.23 14.90 -10.25
C ASP A 137 -8.22 13.76 -9.23
N VAL A 138 -7.67 12.59 -9.62
CA VAL A 138 -7.51 11.43 -8.76
C VAL A 138 -6.15 11.53 -8.06
N GLY A 139 -6.15 11.36 -6.74
CA GLY A 139 -4.92 11.41 -5.94
C GLY A 139 -4.16 10.08 -5.93
N MET A 140 -2.98 10.11 -5.29
CA MET A 140 -2.12 8.94 -5.09
C MET A 140 -1.89 8.66 -3.61
N PHE A 141 -1.92 7.38 -3.23
CA PHE A 141 -1.34 6.84 -2.01
C PHE A 141 -0.14 6.00 -2.40
N THR A 142 1.05 6.45 -2.05
CA THR A 142 2.31 5.80 -2.41
C THR A 142 2.88 5.05 -1.21
N GLU A 143 2.83 3.71 -1.23
CA GLU A 143 3.49 2.89 -0.22
C GLU A 143 4.98 2.73 -0.55
N LEU A 144 5.83 3.05 0.40
CA LEU A 144 7.24 2.68 0.38
C LEU A 144 7.35 1.25 0.90
N LYS A 145 7.52 0.29 -0.01
CA LYS A 145 7.56 -1.13 0.36
C LYS A 145 8.91 -1.51 0.92
N SER A 146 8.88 -1.98 2.18
CA SER A 146 10.05 -2.48 2.90
C SER A 146 11.32 -1.61 2.75
N PRO A 147 11.31 -0.32 3.19
CA PRO A 147 12.49 0.55 3.14
C PRO A 147 13.72 -0.08 3.81
N TRP A 148 13.50 -0.83 4.90
CA TRP A 148 14.53 -1.56 5.63
C TRP A 148 15.30 -2.57 4.75
N PHE A 149 14.60 -3.26 3.82
CA PHE A 149 15.24 -4.19 2.88
C PHE A 149 16.11 -3.45 1.88
N HIS A 150 15.60 -2.34 1.32
CA HIS A 150 16.37 -1.51 0.40
C HIS A 150 17.61 -0.92 1.07
N GLU A 151 17.54 -0.55 2.36
CA GLU A 151 18.71 -0.11 3.13
C GLU A 151 19.75 -1.22 3.28
N GLN A 152 19.32 -2.47 3.56
CA GLN A 152 20.23 -3.63 3.60
C GLN A 152 20.96 -3.85 2.28
N GLU A 153 20.27 -3.61 1.16
CA GLU A 153 20.83 -3.72 -0.20
C GLU A 153 21.58 -2.44 -0.65
N GLY A 154 21.75 -1.46 0.25
CA GLY A 154 22.52 -0.23 0.00
C GLY A 154 21.78 0.82 -0.83
N LYS A 155 20.44 0.79 -0.85
CA LYS A 155 19.58 1.71 -1.60
C LYS A 155 18.74 2.59 -0.67
N ASP A 156 18.41 3.81 -1.13
CA ASP A 156 17.61 4.78 -0.40
C ASP A 156 16.25 4.98 -1.10
N LEU A 157 15.31 4.07 -0.83
CA LEU A 157 13.96 4.13 -1.41
C LEU A 157 13.22 5.44 -1.06
N PRO A 158 13.19 5.90 0.21
CA PRO A 158 12.55 7.17 0.56
C PRO A 158 13.09 8.36 -0.24
N ALA A 159 14.41 8.52 -0.34
CA ALA A 159 15.01 9.63 -1.07
C ALA A 159 14.68 9.58 -2.56
N ALA A 160 14.75 8.40 -3.18
CA ALA A 160 14.44 8.21 -4.60
C ALA A 160 12.97 8.57 -4.93
N VAL A 161 12.01 8.13 -4.08
CA VAL A 161 10.59 8.47 -4.26
C VAL A 161 10.37 9.97 -4.11
N TYR A 162 10.96 10.61 -3.11
CA TYR A 162 10.80 12.04 -2.87
C TYR A 162 11.41 12.90 -3.99
N ASP A 163 12.52 12.46 -4.60
CA ASP A 163 13.08 13.10 -5.80
C ASP A 163 12.10 13.03 -6.98
N VAL A 164 11.41 11.91 -7.18
CA VAL A 164 10.38 11.79 -8.22
C VAL A 164 9.20 12.69 -7.90
N LEU A 165 8.65 12.66 -6.69
CA LEU A 165 7.53 13.52 -6.28
C LEU A 165 7.85 14.98 -6.52
N ALA A 166 9.06 15.41 -6.13
CA ALA A 166 9.53 16.78 -6.35
C ALA A 166 9.59 17.17 -7.83
N ARG A 167 10.10 16.28 -8.71
CA ARG A 167 10.18 16.52 -10.15
C ARG A 167 8.82 16.67 -10.81
N TYR A 168 7.82 15.90 -10.34
CA TYR A 168 6.46 15.92 -10.89
C TYR A 168 5.53 16.94 -10.22
N GLY A 169 6.07 17.78 -9.30
CA GLY A 169 5.36 18.92 -8.74
C GLY A 169 4.54 18.63 -7.49
N TYR A 170 4.66 17.45 -6.87
CA TYR A 170 4.06 17.17 -5.59
C TYR A 170 4.89 17.78 -4.47
N ARG A 171 4.34 18.78 -3.77
CA ARG A 171 5.08 19.60 -2.80
C ARG A 171 4.41 19.68 -1.44
N SER A 172 3.09 19.51 -1.38
CA SER A 172 2.31 19.79 -0.19
C SER A 172 1.10 18.85 -0.07
N GLY A 173 0.40 18.90 1.06
CA GLY A 173 -0.83 18.16 1.27
C GLY A 173 -1.99 18.53 0.32
N GLU A 174 -1.88 19.66 -0.42
CA GLU A 174 -2.88 20.07 -1.41
C GLU A 174 -2.73 19.33 -2.75
N ASP A 175 -1.56 18.74 -3.01
CA ASP A 175 -1.22 18.11 -4.28
C ASP A 175 -1.84 16.70 -4.46
N ARG A 176 -2.74 16.30 -3.57
CA ARG A 176 -3.44 15.01 -3.59
C ARG A 176 -2.49 13.81 -3.71
N CYS A 177 -1.35 13.88 -3.02
CA CYS A 177 -0.40 12.80 -2.84
C CYS A 177 -0.24 12.52 -1.34
N ARG A 178 -0.24 11.27 -0.95
CA ARG A 178 0.10 10.81 0.39
C ARG A 178 1.13 9.72 0.29
N VAL A 179 2.04 9.66 1.26
CA VAL A 179 3.04 8.61 1.36
C VAL A 179 2.74 7.76 2.59
N MET A 180 2.86 6.46 2.45
CA MET A 180 2.62 5.54 3.55
C MET A 180 3.71 4.47 3.62
N SER A 181 3.92 3.92 4.79
CA SER A 181 4.82 2.79 5.01
C SER A 181 4.49 2.09 6.33
N PHE A 182 4.83 0.82 6.41
CA PHE A 182 4.91 0.07 7.67
C PHE A 182 6.13 0.48 8.49
N ASP A 183 7.20 0.95 7.84
CA ASP A 183 8.47 1.31 8.46
C ASP A 183 8.39 2.69 9.13
N ALA A 184 8.21 2.70 10.45
CA ALA A 184 8.14 3.92 11.25
C ALA A 184 9.45 4.74 11.20
N HIS A 185 10.61 4.07 11.12
CA HIS A 185 11.90 4.76 11.01
C HIS A 185 12.04 5.50 9.68
N ALA A 186 11.60 4.86 8.59
CA ALA A 186 11.56 5.50 7.28
C ALA A 186 10.66 6.74 7.29
N LEU A 187 9.46 6.67 7.89
CA LEU A 187 8.55 7.80 8.01
C LEU A 187 9.12 8.93 8.89
N GLN A 188 9.75 8.61 10.02
CA GLN A 188 10.44 9.57 10.87
C GLN A 188 11.56 10.29 10.11
N ARG A 189 12.37 9.54 9.37
CA ARG A 189 13.44 10.08 8.53
C ARG A 189 12.88 10.95 7.40
N ILE A 190 11.76 10.57 6.78
CA ILE A 190 11.07 11.40 5.79
C ILE A 190 10.67 12.73 6.41
N ARG A 191 10.01 12.71 7.58
CA ARG A 191 9.53 13.92 8.26
C ARG A 191 10.68 14.87 8.63
N SER A 192 11.81 14.32 9.10
CA SER A 192 12.90 15.14 9.65
C SER A 192 13.97 15.53 8.63
N GLU A 193 14.19 14.73 7.58
CA GLU A 193 15.35 14.86 6.69
C GLU A 193 14.97 14.87 5.20
N VAL A 194 14.37 13.78 4.70
CA VAL A 194 14.18 13.56 3.24
C VAL A 194 13.19 14.56 2.67
N GLY A 195 12.02 14.74 3.31
CA GLY A 195 11.02 15.70 2.88
C GLY A 195 11.55 17.13 2.82
N PRO A 196 12.15 17.67 3.92
CA PRO A 196 12.78 18.96 3.91
C PRO A 196 13.87 19.13 2.83
N ALA A 197 14.72 18.12 2.62
CA ALA A 197 15.77 18.17 1.60
C ALA A 197 15.21 18.21 0.18
N ALA A 198 14.14 17.48 -0.11
CA ALA A 198 13.46 17.48 -1.41
C ALA A 198 12.50 18.68 -1.61
N GLY A 199 12.18 19.42 -0.54
CA GLY A 199 11.15 20.46 -0.54
C GLY A 199 9.75 19.90 -0.78
N VAL A 200 9.45 18.75 -0.18
CA VAL A 200 8.18 18.00 -0.29
C VAL A 200 7.63 17.74 1.11
N ASP A 201 6.43 18.23 1.40
CA ASP A 201 5.71 18.07 2.65
C ASP A 201 4.29 17.52 2.38
N VAL A 202 4.24 16.31 1.86
CA VAL A 202 2.97 15.58 1.66
C VAL A 202 2.59 14.82 2.94
N PRO A 203 1.29 14.57 3.18
CA PRO A 203 0.85 13.83 4.35
C PRO A 203 1.43 12.41 4.41
N LEU A 204 1.86 12.00 5.61
CA LEU A 204 2.40 10.68 5.90
C LEU A 204 1.38 9.81 6.64
N THR A 205 1.28 8.54 6.27
CA THR A 205 0.42 7.54 6.90
C THR A 205 1.28 6.42 7.49
N GLN A 206 1.18 6.19 8.79
CA GLN A 206 1.75 5.00 9.42
C GLN A 206 0.83 3.81 9.19
N LEU A 207 1.28 2.83 8.41
CA LEU A 207 0.58 1.55 8.30
C LEU A 207 0.82 0.71 9.55
N ILE A 208 -0.22 0.04 10.03
CA ILE A 208 -0.18 -0.77 11.24
C ILE A 208 -0.71 -2.17 10.93
N CYS A 209 0.12 -3.18 11.22
CA CYS A 209 -0.21 -4.60 11.13
C CYS A 209 0.05 -5.28 12.49
N HIS A 210 -0.11 -6.59 12.56
CA HIS A 210 0.35 -7.36 13.71
C HIS A 210 1.85 -7.62 13.61
N THR A 211 2.53 -7.68 14.77
CA THR A 211 3.97 -7.97 14.83
C THR A 211 4.32 -9.29 14.14
N ASP A 212 3.43 -10.28 14.20
CA ASP A 212 3.61 -11.59 13.56
C ASP A 212 3.49 -11.57 12.03
N ASP A 213 3.09 -10.46 11.42
CA ASP A 213 3.01 -10.31 9.96
C ASP A 213 4.39 -10.09 9.31
N HIS A 214 5.40 -9.75 10.11
CA HIS A 214 6.81 -9.58 9.70
C HIS A 214 7.02 -8.55 8.55
N GLU A 215 6.22 -7.49 8.52
CA GLU A 215 6.28 -6.46 7.45
C GLU A 215 7.53 -5.59 7.51
N THR A 216 8.07 -5.35 8.71
CA THR A 216 9.23 -4.47 8.90
C THR A 216 10.24 -5.09 9.85
N TYR A 217 11.52 -4.83 9.54
CA TYR A 217 12.64 -5.13 10.42
C TYR A 217 13.36 -3.85 10.81
N GLU A 218 13.83 -3.76 12.04
CA GLU A 218 14.59 -2.62 12.54
C GLU A 218 16.05 -3.00 12.80
N ARG A 219 16.97 -2.06 12.54
CA ARG A 219 18.38 -2.26 12.79
C ARG A 219 18.69 -1.93 14.25
N LYS A 220 19.24 -2.90 14.98
CA LYS A 220 19.66 -2.71 16.37
C LYS A 220 21.04 -2.04 16.45
N PRO A 221 21.43 -1.47 17.62
CA PRO A 221 22.72 -0.81 17.81
C PRO A 221 23.95 -1.70 17.55
N ASP A 222 23.81 -3.02 17.66
CA ASP A 222 24.87 -3.99 17.35
C ASP A 222 24.96 -4.33 15.85
N GLY A 223 24.07 -3.77 15.04
CA GLY A 223 24.01 -3.95 13.59
C GLY A 223 23.14 -5.12 13.11
N THR A 224 22.55 -5.89 14.03
CA THR A 224 21.58 -6.95 13.69
C THR A 224 20.23 -6.36 13.28
N TRP A 225 19.43 -7.13 12.54
CA TRP A 225 18.07 -6.78 12.17
C TRP A 225 17.10 -7.69 12.92
N GLU A 226 16.11 -7.09 13.55
CA GLU A 226 15.03 -7.79 14.27
C GLU A 226 13.67 -7.36 13.76
N ASN A 227 12.69 -8.26 13.86
CA ASN A 227 11.29 -7.95 13.52
C ASN A 227 10.80 -6.76 14.34
N TYR A 228 10.17 -5.79 13.67
CA TYR A 228 9.65 -4.59 14.32
C TYR A 228 8.39 -4.94 15.12
N ASP A 229 8.32 -4.47 16.35
CA ASP A 229 7.16 -4.64 17.22
C ASP A 229 6.11 -3.56 16.92
N TYR A 230 4.92 -3.96 16.46
CA TYR A 230 3.79 -3.06 16.25
C TYR A 230 2.82 -3.02 17.43
N ASP A 231 2.91 -3.95 18.37
CA ASP A 231 1.91 -4.11 19.45
C ASP A 231 1.86 -2.86 20.32
N TRP A 232 3.00 -2.16 20.52
CA TRP A 232 3.02 -0.90 21.25
C TRP A 232 2.15 0.20 20.61
N MET A 233 1.91 0.17 19.31
CA MET A 233 1.06 1.14 18.61
C MET A 233 -0.43 0.96 18.99
N LEU A 234 -0.82 -0.22 19.41
CA LEU A 234 -2.19 -0.59 19.70
C LEU A 234 -2.55 -0.37 21.18
N GLU A 235 -1.55 -0.37 22.07
CA GLU A 235 -1.72 -0.29 23.54
C GLU A 235 -1.35 1.09 24.08
N PRO A 236 -1.95 1.54 25.21
CA PRO A 236 -1.45 2.69 25.94
C PRO A 236 -0.05 2.40 26.48
N GLU A 237 0.86 3.36 26.38
CA GLU A 237 2.19 3.22 26.98
C GLU A 237 2.14 3.14 28.52
N ALA A 238 3.15 2.55 29.13
CA ALA A 238 3.24 2.35 30.57
C ALA A 238 3.22 3.65 31.40
N ASP A 239 3.55 4.79 30.79
CA ASP A 239 3.48 6.13 31.37
C ASP A 239 2.11 6.82 31.20
N GLY A 240 1.16 6.13 30.55
CA GLY A 240 -0.21 6.62 30.30
C GLY A 240 -0.33 7.54 29.10
N GLN A 241 0.70 7.71 28.28
CA GLN A 241 0.55 8.35 26.96
C GLN A 241 -0.11 7.37 25.99
N ASP A 242 -0.96 7.91 25.10
CA ASP A 242 -1.49 7.11 24.02
C ASP A 242 -0.45 7.01 22.87
N ALA A 243 -0.20 5.81 22.38
CA ALA A 243 0.70 5.54 21.24
C ALA A 243 0.35 6.40 20.01
N MET A 244 -0.94 6.73 19.82
CA MET A 244 -1.38 7.61 18.73
C MET A 244 -0.78 9.02 18.83
N ALA A 245 -0.62 9.57 20.05
CA ALA A 245 0.03 10.87 20.25
C ALA A 245 1.51 10.82 19.83
N ARG A 246 2.18 9.70 20.05
CA ARG A 246 3.56 9.49 19.61
C ARG A 246 3.64 9.35 18.09
N ILE A 247 2.75 8.56 17.46
CA ILE A 247 2.70 8.44 16.00
C ILE A 247 2.48 9.80 15.33
N ARG A 248 1.69 10.71 15.95
CA ARG A 248 1.46 12.06 15.45
C ARG A 248 2.73 12.91 15.30
N GLU A 249 3.83 12.55 15.95
CA GLU A 249 5.11 13.26 15.80
C GLU A 249 5.69 13.13 14.38
N TRP A 250 5.42 12.03 13.67
CA TRP A 250 5.95 11.80 12.31
C TRP A 250 4.88 11.53 11.26
N ALA A 251 3.66 11.11 11.61
CA ALA A 251 2.59 10.82 10.67
C ALA A 251 1.39 11.76 10.85
N ASP A 252 0.64 11.94 9.78
CA ASP A 252 -0.60 12.71 9.75
C ASP A 252 -1.84 11.81 9.84
N GLY A 253 -1.66 10.50 9.66
CA GLY A 253 -2.70 9.50 9.76
C GLY A 253 -2.16 8.10 10.03
N ILE A 254 -3.08 7.19 10.31
CA ILE A 254 -2.80 5.76 10.40
C ILE A 254 -3.56 4.98 9.35
N GLY A 255 -2.95 3.88 8.88
CA GLY A 255 -3.57 2.85 8.05
C GLY A 255 -3.52 1.50 8.78
N PRO A 256 -4.49 1.18 9.65
CA PRO A 256 -4.52 -0.10 10.33
C PRO A 256 -5.12 -1.19 9.42
N ASP A 257 -4.74 -2.47 9.65
CA ASP A 257 -5.53 -3.58 9.13
C ASP A 257 -6.99 -3.41 9.55
N VAL A 258 -7.91 -3.60 8.63
CA VAL A 258 -9.36 -3.41 8.87
C VAL A 258 -9.87 -4.21 10.06
N ARG A 259 -9.26 -5.38 10.33
CA ARG A 259 -9.61 -6.24 11.46
C ARG A 259 -9.31 -5.61 12.82
N MET A 260 -8.34 -4.69 12.89
CA MET A 260 -8.01 -3.93 14.12
C MET A 260 -9.06 -2.89 14.50
N LEU A 261 -9.88 -2.45 13.53
CA LEU A 261 -11.02 -1.58 13.79
C LEU A 261 -12.26 -2.33 14.28
N LEU A 262 -12.18 -3.65 14.44
CA LEU A 262 -13.27 -4.52 14.86
C LEU A 262 -12.99 -5.14 16.23
N THR A 263 -14.01 -5.26 17.05
CA THR A 263 -13.93 -6.03 18.30
C THR A 263 -13.98 -7.54 17.98
N HIS A 264 -13.24 -8.34 18.76
CA HIS A 264 -13.30 -9.80 18.67
C HIS A 264 -14.63 -10.30 19.26
N GLY A 265 -15.69 -10.35 18.46
CA GLY A 265 -16.97 -10.83 18.93
C GLY A 265 -18.09 -10.82 17.89
N LYS A 266 -19.23 -11.42 18.26
CA LYS A 266 -20.49 -11.29 17.52
C LYS A 266 -21.53 -10.72 18.47
N PRO A 267 -22.24 -9.65 18.09
CA PRO A 267 -22.22 -8.98 16.78
C PRO A 267 -20.91 -8.22 16.52
N MET A 268 -20.65 -7.89 15.23
CA MET A 268 -19.58 -6.99 14.81
C MET A 268 -19.78 -5.62 15.44
N ALA A 269 -18.72 -5.05 15.99
CA ALA A 269 -18.73 -3.70 16.57
C ALA A 269 -17.35 -3.03 16.35
N ALA A 270 -17.33 -1.71 16.37
CA ALA A 270 -16.10 -0.93 16.28
C ALA A 270 -15.20 -1.12 17.52
N SER A 271 -13.88 -1.14 17.29
CA SER A 271 -12.88 -0.94 18.35
C SER A 271 -12.71 0.55 18.64
N ASP A 272 -11.94 0.90 19.66
CA ASP A 272 -11.67 2.31 20.03
C ASP A 272 -10.48 2.92 19.26
N LEU A 273 -9.78 2.13 18.43
CA LEU A 273 -8.55 2.55 17.75
C LEU A 273 -8.74 3.82 16.90
N ALA A 274 -9.80 3.88 16.09
CA ALA A 274 -10.09 5.06 15.27
C ALA A 274 -10.37 6.30 16.13
N ALA A 275 -11.12 6.15 17.22
CA ALA A 275 -11.43 7.26 18.13
C ALA A 275 -10.16 7.79 18.83
N ARG A 276 -9.24 6.90 19.22
CA ARG A 276 -7.92 7.26 19.79
C ARG A 276 -7.08 8.01 18.77
N ALA A 277 -7.02 7.53 17.52
CA ALA A 277 -6.30 8.19 16.44
C ALA A 277 -6.84 9.61 16.19
N HIS A 278 -8.16 9.76 16.08
CA HIS A 278 -8.80 11.07 15.92
C HIS A 278 -8.54 12.01 17.10
N ALA A 279 -8.55 11.49 18.33
CA ALA A 279 -8.21 12.29 19.52
C ALA A 279 -6.77 12.83 19.47
N ALA A 280 -5.85 12.12 18.84
CA ALA A 280 -4.48 12.55 18.60
C ALA A 280 -4.33 13.43 17.33
N GLY A 281 -5.41 13.69 16.58
CA GLY A 281 -5.38 14.47 15.33
C GLY A 281 -4.87 13.71 14.11
N LEU A 282 -4.94 12.38 14.14
CA LEU A 282 -4.58 11.50 13.01
C LEU A 282 -5.83 11.15 12.20
N TYR A 283 -5.76 11.17 10.86
CA TYR A 283 -6.80 10.57 10.04
C TYR A 283 -6.63 9.03 10.00
N VAL A 284 -7.71 8.32 9.66
CA VAL A 284 -7.76 6.86 9.67
C VAL A 284 -8.20 6.31 8.31
N THR A 285 -7.33 5.51 7.69
CA THR A 285 -7.57 4.87 6.37
C THR A 285 -7.26 3.37 6.43
N PRO A 286 -8.20 2.52 6.90
CA PRO A 286 -7.97 1.10 7.02
C PRO A 286 -7.74 0.39 5.68
N TRP A 287 -6.96 -0.68 5.70
CA TRP A 287 -6.66 -1.61 4.61
C TRP A 287 -6.89 -3.06 5.07
N THR A 288 -7.17 -3.99 4.21
CA THR A 288 -7.76 -3.82 2.90
C THR A 288 -9.18 -4.34 2.96
N VAL A 289 -10.13 -3.51 2.57
CA VAL A 289 -11.53 -3.92 2.47
C VAL A 289 -11.74 -4.67 1.15
N ARG A 290 -12.05 -5.97 1.25
CA ARG A 290 -12.23 -6.89 0.12
C ARG A 290 -13.60 -7.54 0.19
N ALA A 291 -14.30 -7.62 -0.94
CA ALA A 291 -15.58 -8.30 -1.02
C ALA A 291 -15.45 -9.83 -0.98
N ASP A 292 -14.32 -10.33 -1.47
CA ASP A 292 -13.98 -11.77 -1.56
C ASP A 292 -13.16 -12.29 -0.36
N ASP A 293 -12.78 -11.42 0.61
CA ASP A 293 -12.11 -11.78 1.86
C ASP A 293 -12.57 -10.89 3.01
N LEU A 294 -13.82 -11.06 3.43
CA LEU A 294 -14.39 -10.31 4.54
C LEU A 294 -13.92 -10.83 5.90
N PRO A 295 -13.73 -9.95 6.91
CA PRO A 295 -13.56 -10.36 8.29
C PRO A 295 -14.69 -11.29 8.74
N HIS A 296 -14.38 -12.37 9.46
CA HIS A 296 -15.35 -13.41 9.87
C HIS A 296 -16.58 -12.89 10.66
N CYS A 297 -16.46 -11.72 11.31
CA CYS A 297 -17.56 -11.08 12.03
C CYS A 297 -18.46 -10.25 11.10
N ALA A 298 -17.99 -9.87 9.91
CA ALA A 298 -18.74 -9.03 8.97
C ALA A 298 -19.72 -9.89 8.16
N PRO A 299 -21.03 -9.61 8.22
CA PRO A 299 -22.03 -10.40 7.49
C PRO A 299 -22.08 -10.08 5.98
N SER A 300 -21.59 -8.90 5.58
CA SER A 300 -21.50 -8.44 4.19
C SER A 300 -20.53 -7.26 4.08
N LEU A 301 -20.10 -6.93 2.85
CA LEU A 301 -19.33 -5.74 2.57
C LEU A 301 -20.08 -4.45 2.97
N ASP A 302 -21.36 -4.34 2.65
CA ASP A 302 -22.20 -3.21 3.04
C ASP A 302 -22.24 -2.98 4.55
N ALA A 303 -22.39 -4.05 5.32
CA ALA A 303 -22.37 -3.98 6.79
C ALA A 303 -21.00 -3.54 7.33
N LEU A 304 -19.92 -4.04 6.76
CA LEU A 304 -18.57 -3.62 7.12
C LEU A 304 -18.34 -2.15 6.81
N VAL A 305 -18.67 -1.71 5.60
CA VAL A 305 -18.50 -0.29 5.20
C VAL A 305 -19.33 0.64 6.09
N ARG A 306 -20.58 0.30 6.39
CA ARG A 306 -21.43 1.09 7.31
C ARG A 306 -20.83 1.17 8.70
N MET A 307 -20.34 0.09 9.28
CA MET A 307 -19.70 0.11 10.58
C MET A 307 -18.43 1.01 10.56
N LEU A 308 -17.59 0.90 9.53
CA LEU A 308 -16.41 1.75 9.39
C LEU A 308 -16.77 3.24 9.31
N VAL A 309 -17.89 3.58 8.65
CA VAL A 309 -18.34 4.96 8.48
C VAL A 309 -19.10 5.48 9.72
N ASP A 310 -20.08 4.73 10.18
CA ASP A 310 -21.05 5.21 11.18
C ASP A 310 -20.55 5.06 12.62
N GLU A 311 -19.68 4.06 12.89
CA GLU A 311 -19.17 3.77 14.22
C GLU A 311 -17.69 4.16 14.38
N SER A 312 -16.83 3.78 13.42
CA SER A 312 -15.40 4.12 13.47
C SER A 312 -15.07 5.48 12.88
N HIS A 313 -15.97 6.08 12.09
CA HIS A 313 -15.82 7.40 11.46
C HIS A 313 -14.54 7.54 10.62
N VAL A 314 -14.15 6.49 9.89
CA VAL A 314 -12.91 6.48 9.10
C VAL A 314 -12.91 7.58 8.02
N ASP A 315 -11.73 8.14 7.72
CA ASP A 315 -11.55 9.23 6.75
C ASP A 315 -11.41 8.71 5.31
N GLY A 316 -11.03 7.45 5.14
CA GLY A 316 -10.94 6.78 3.86
C GLY A 316 -10.97 5.27 4.02
N ILE A 317 -11.16 4.56 2.91
CA ILE A 317 -11.21 3.10 2.84
C ILE A 317 -10.33 2.64 1.69
N ILE A 318 -9.29 1.88 1.99
CA ILE A 318 -8.42 1.22 1.00
C ILE A 318 -9.07 -0.10 0.62
N THR A 319 -9.40 -0.28 -0.69
CA THR A 319 -10.22 -1.39 -1.16
C THR A 319 -9.81 -1.93 -2.52
N ASP A 320 -9.97 -3.24 -2.73
CA ASP A 320 -9.79 -3.91 -4.04
C ASP A 320 -10.99 -3.71 -4.98
N CYS A 321 -12.19 -3.37 -4.43
CA CYS A 321 -13.46 -3.23 -5.15
C CYS A 321 -14.09 -1.84 -4.96
N PRO A 322 -13.50 -0.77 -5.55
CA PRO A 322 -13.90 0.61 -5.31
C PRO A 322 -15.35 0.90 -5.68
N ASP A 323 -15.89 0.30 -6.74
CA ASP A 323 -17.29 0.43 -7.16
C ASP A 323 -18.28 -0.07 -6.12
N GLN A 324 -17.99 -1.24 -5.48
CA GLN A 324 -18.85 -1.82 -4.46
C GLN A 324 -18.81 -0.98 -3.17
N VAL A 325 -17.62 -0.48 -2.76
CA VAL A 325 -17.52 0.43 -1.61
C VAL A 325 -18.25 1.73 -1.89
N LEU A 326 -18.12 2.32 -3.10
CA LEU A 326 -18.86 3.51 -3.51
C LEU A 326 -20.38 3.29 -3.46
N ALA A 327 -20.85 2.12 -3.89
CA ALA A 327 -22.27 1.76 -3.82
C ALA A 327 -22.77 1.63 -2.38
N ALA A 328 -21.96 1.09 -1.47
CA ALA A 328 -22.30 1.00 -0.04
C ALA A 328 -22.31 2.37 0.68
N LEU A 329 -21.60 3.37 0.14
CA LEU A 329 -21.56 4.75 0.62
C LEU A 329 -22.67 5.64 0.07
N ALA A 330 -23.43 5.20 -0.94
CA ALA A 330 -24.50 5.96 -1.58
C ALA A 330 -25.81 5.88 -0.78
#